data_6f3e0a8380b513b6fb20a71bfe52b103
#
_entry.id   6f3e0a8380b513b6fb20a71bfe52b103
#
_cell.length_a   1.000
_cell.length_b   1.000
_cell.length_c   1.000
_cell.angle_alpha   90.00
_cell.angle_beta   90.00
_cell.angle_gamma   90.00
#
_symmetry.space_group_name_H-M   'P 1'
#
loop_
_entity.id
_entity.type
_entity.pdbx_description
1 polymer ?
#
loop_
_entity_poly.entity_id
_entity_poly.type
_entity_poly.pdbx_seq_one_letter_code
_entity_poly.pdbx_strand_id
1 'polypeptide(L)'
;ELTIVVMDRARHKDLIAEIRATGARIQPISDGDVQAAIACGFAGTGTHCLMGIGAAPEGVISAAAMRALGGHFQGQLVYDPAVAQTSEWADYTKEGNIARLNEMGITDVDKIYEAEELASGENVVFAGSGITDGLLFHGVKFEKDCTRTSSLVISNLDNTARFTNTIHMKDGAQSIALS
;
A
#
# COMPACT_ATOMS: atom_id res chain seq x y z
N GLU A 1 -8.62 -3.02 20.36
CA GLU A 1 -9.20 -1.80 19.81
C GLU A 1 -8.87 -1.73 18.31
N LEU A 2 -9.88 -1.50 17.47
CA LEU A 2 -9.70 -1.44 16.01
C LEU A 2 -8.96 -0.15 15.63
N THR A 3 -7.88 -0.29 14.85
CA THR A 3 -7.11 0.84 14.31
C THR A 3 -7.20 0.84 12.79
N ILE A 4 -7.67 1.94 12.23
CA ILE A 4 -7.80 2.15 10.78
C ILE A 4 -6.76 3.18 10.34
N VAL A 5 -5.96 2.81 9.35
CA VAL A 5 -5.01 3.72 8.72
C VAL A 5 -5.70 4.47 7.59
N VAL A 6 -5.50 5.78 7.53
CA VAL A 6 -6.06 6.64 6.47
C VAL A 6 -4.99 7.66 6.07
N MET A 7 -4.83 7.88 4.76
CA MET A 7 -3.97 8.97 4.28
C MET A 7 -4.56 10.32 4.64
N ASP A 8 -3.74 11.20 5.23
CA ASP A 8 -4.13 12.58 5.57
C ASP A 8 -4.22 13.42 4.27
N ARG A 9 -5.39 13.38 3.66
CA ARG A 9 -5.74 14.12 2.45
C ARG A 9 -7.12 14.74 2.58
N ALA A 10 -7.32 15.89 1.97
CA ALA A 10 -8.60 16.63 2.01
C ALA A 10 -9.79 15.76 1.56
N ARG A 11 -9.58 14.91 0.54
CA ARG A 11 -10.60 13.97 0.02
C ARG A 11 -11.07 12.93 1.02
N HIS A 12 -10.33 12.70 2.10
CA HIS A 12 -10.69 11.71 3.12
C HIS A 12 -11.39 12.31 4.34
N LYS A 13 -11.72 13.59 4.33
CA LYS A 13 -12.32 14.29 5.48
C LYS A 13 -13.62 13.62 5.94
N ASP A 14 -14.50 13.29 5.01
CA ASP A 14 -15.79 12.66 5.33
C ASP A 14 -15.61 11.21 5.79
N LEU A 15 -14.76 10.44 5.10
CA LEU A 15 -14.37 9.09 5.52
C LEU A 15 -13.81 9.07 6.95
N ILE A 16 -12.92 10.01 7.27
CA ILE A 16 -12.36 10.15 8.62
C ILE A 16 -13.45 10.44 9.66
N ALA A 17 -14.44 11.28 9.31
CA ALA A 17 -15.55 11.58 10.20
C ALA A 17 -16.42 10.34 10.44
N GLU A 18 -16.73 9.58 9.40
CA GLU A 18 -17.50 8.33 9.49
C GLU A 18 -16.77 7.27 10.34
N ILE A 19 -15.46 7.08 10.13
CA ILE A 19 -14.66 6.16 10.94
C ILE A 19 -14.67 6.58 12.41
N ARG A 20 -14.51 7.86 12.71
CA ARG A 20 -14.57 8.38 14.09
C ARG A 20 -15.91 8.08 14.75
N ALA A 21 -17.00 8.16 14.01
CA ALA A 21 -18.32 7.87 14.53
C ALA A 21 -18.49 6.41 14.97
N THR A 22 -17.70 5.48 14.45
CA THR A 22 -17.69 4.07 14.87
C THR A 22 -16.95 3.83 16.19
N GLY A 23 -16.17 4.79 16.68
CA GLY A 23 -15.30 4.64 17.85
C GLY A 23 -13.95 3.96 17.54
N ALA A 24 -13.64 3.63 16.29
CA ALA A 24 -12.35 3.09 15.89
C ALA A 24 -11.24 4.15 16.01
N ARG A 25 -10.03 3.69 16.30
CA ARG A 25 -8.83 4.56 16.25
C ARG A 25 -8.46 4.85 14.81
N ILE A 26 -8.03 6.06 14.55
CA ILE A 26 -7.50 6.46 13.25
C ILE A 26 -6.01 6.72 13.40
N GLN A 27 -5.23 6.10 12.52
CA GLN A 27 -3.81 6.39 12.34
C GLN A 27 -3.63 7.13 11.00
N PRO A 28 -3.48 8.46 11.03
CA PRO A 28 -3.23 9.22 9.81
C PRO A 28 -1.80 8.97 9.34
N ILE A 29 -1.62 8.85 8.03
CA ILE A 29 -0.31 8.76 7.38
C ILE A 29 -0.21 9.81 6.28
N SER A 30 0.99 10.36 6.10
CA SER A 30 1.25 11.33 5.03
C SER A 30 1.57 10.66 3.70
N ASP A 31 2.12 9.43 3.73
CA ASP A 31 2.54 8.65 2.58
C ASP A 31 2.71 7.17 2.96
N GLY A 32 2.93 6.28 1.96
CA GLY A 32 3.23 4.87 2.20
C GLY A 32 1.99 3.99 2.39
N ASP A 33 0.94 4.22 1.62
CA ASP A 33 -0.30 3.44 1.63
C ASP A 33 -0.09 1.96 1.35
N VAL A 34 0.79 1.60 0.39
CA VAL A 34 1.15 0.20 0.10
C VAL A 34 1.74 -0.48 1.36
N GLN A 35 2.65 0.20 2.04
CA GLN A 35 3.25 -0.33 3.27
C GLN A 35 2.22 -0.48 4.39
N ALA A 36 1.30 0.48 4.51
CA ALA A 36 0.21 0.45 5.47
C ALA A 36 -0.78 -0.70 5.16
N ALA A 37 -1.12 -0.93 3.89
CA ALA A 37 -1.95 -2.06 3.48
C ALA A 37 -1.31 -3.39 3.89
N ILE A 38 -0.02 -3.58 3.60
CA ILE A 38 0.71 -4.81 3.95
C ILE A 38 0.79 -4.99 5.46
N ALA A 39 0.98 -3.90 6.23
CA ALA A 39 1.02 -3.94 7.69
C ALA A 39 -0.27 -4.50 8.30
N CYS A 40 -1.43 -4.27 7.68
CA CYS A 40 -2.71 -4.85 8.10
C CYS A 40 -2.74 -6.38 8.00
N GLY A 41 -1.91 -6.98 7.14
CA GLY A 41 -1.78 -8.43 6.99
C GLY A 41 -0.87 -9.11 8.02
N PHE A 42 -0.19 -8.34 8.87
CA PHE A 42 0.72 -8.87 9.90
C PHE A 42 0.19 -8.60 11.32
N ALA A 43 0.11 -9.65 12.12
CA ALA A 43 -0.19 -9.51 13.55
C ALA A 43 0.90 -8.71 14.27
N GLY A 44 0.49 -7.90 15.26
CA GLY A 44 1.44 -7.15 16.10
C GLY A 44 1.85 -5.77 15.56
N THR A 45 1.43 -5.40 14.35
CA THR A 45 1.68 -4.06 13.79
C THR A 45 0.82 -2.97 14.44
N GLY A 46 -0.26 -3.36 15.11
CA GLY A 46 -1.23 -2.45 15.70
C GLY A 46 -2.17 -1.81 14.69
N THR A 47 -2.07 -2.19 13.40
CA THR A 47 -2.94 -1.74 12.31
C THR A 47 -3.85 -2.89 11.86
N HIS A 48 -5.10 -2.59 11.51
CA HIS A 48 -6.11 -3.61 11.22
C HIS A 48 -6.74 -3.43 9.84
N CYS A 49 -6.83 -2.19 9.37
CA CYS A 49 -7.40 -1.88 8.07
C CYS A 49 -6.77 -0.60 7.51
N LEU A 50 -6.58 -0.54 6.20
CA LEU A 50 -6.31 0.69 5.46
C LEU A 50 -7.56 1.05 4.67
N MET A 51 -8.02 2.29 4.77
CA MET A 51 -9.15 2.81 4.01
C MET A 51 -8.77 4.12 3.33
N GLY A 52 -9.24 4.32 2.11
CA GLY A 52 -9.06 5.59 1.42
C GLY A 52 -8.99 5.46 -0.09
N ILE A 53 -8.74 6.60 -0.75
CA ILE A 53 -8.58 6.74 -2.19
C ILE A 53 -7.08 6.98 -2.45
N GLY A 54 -6.47 6.09 -3.20
CA GLY A 54 -5.10 6.16 -3.68
C GLY A 54 -5.02 6.05 -5.20
N ALA A 55 -3.82 5.94 -5.74
CA ALA A 55 -3.66 5.68 -7.15
C ALA A 55 -3.88 4.19 -7.48
N ALA A 56 -4.33 3.91 -8.71
CA ALA A 56 -4.65 2.55 -9.13
C ALA A 56 -3.44 1.59 -9.09
N PRO A 57 -2.21 2.00 -9.50
CA PRO A 57 -1.03 1.13 -9.41
C PRO A 57 -0.74 0.66 -7.97
N GLU A 58 -0.82 1.57 -6.99
CA GLU A 58 -0.62 1.24 -5.57
C GLU A 58 -1.70 0.29 -5.06
N GLY A 59 -2.94 0.45 -5.54
CA GLY A 59 -4.03 -0.48 -5.24
C GLY A 59 -3.75 -1.89 -5.74
N VAL A 60 -3.28 -2.05 -6.98
CA VAL A 60 -2.92 -3.35 -7.57
C VAL A 60 -1.73 -3.99 -6.84
N ILE A 61 -0.71 -3.21 -6.50
CA ILE A 61 0.46 -3.69 -5.75
C ILE A 61 0.04 -4.15 -4.35
N SER A 62 -0.82 -3.39 -3.68
CA SER A 62 -1.37 -3.75 -2.37
C SER A 62 -2.22 -5.01 -2.44
N ALA A 63 -3.07 -5.15 -3.46
CA ALA A 63 -3.86 -6.35 -3.69
C ALA A 63 -2.97 -7.59 -3.91
N ALA A 64 -1.88 -7.46 -4.68
CA ALA A 64 -0.92 -8.54 -4.89
C ALA A 64 -0.26 -8.98 -3.57
N ALA A 65 0.18 -8.02 -2.76
CA ALA A 65 0.80 -8.30 -1.47
C ALA A 65 -0.19 -8.95 -0.49
N MET A 66 -1.41 -8.43 -0.38
CA MET A 66 -2.45 -8.99 0.48
C MET A 66 -2.85 -10.40 0.04
N ARG A 67 -2.97 -10.63 -1.27
CA ARG A 67 -3.23 -11.96 -1.81
C ARG A 67 -2.10 -12.94 -1.48
N ALA A 68 -0.84 -12.51 -1.61
CA ALA A 68 0.31 -13.35 -1.26
C ALA A 68 0.37 -13.69 0.24
N LEU A 69 -0.20 -12.83 1.11
CA LEU A 69 -0.35 -13.05 2.55
C LEU A 69 -1.59 -13.88 2.93
N GLY A 70 -2.53 -14.12 2.00
CA GLY A 70 -3.84 -14.68 2.32
C GLY A 70 -4.75 -13.69 3.06
N GLY A 71 -4.47 -12.39 2.93
CA GLY A 71 -5.26 -11.30 3.48
C GLY A 71 -6.42 -10.91 2.57
N HIS A 72 -7.18 -9.90 2.98
CA HIS A 72 -8.35 -9.42 2.25
C HIS A 72 -8.09 -8.03 1.67
N PHE A 73 -8.52 -7.80 0.43
CA PHE A 73 -8.43 -6.52 -0.24
C PHE A 73 -9.61 -6.33 -1.19
N GLN A 74 -10.20 -5.14 -1.14
CA GLN A 74 -11.22 -4.71 -2.09
C GLN A 74 -10.87 -3.34 -2.66
N GLY A 75 -11.10 -3.14 -3.95
CA GLY A 75 -10.89 -1.87 -4.62
C GLY A 75 -12.03 -1.52 -5.56
N GLN A 76 -12.35 -0.23 -5.64
CA GLN A 76 -13.32 0.32 -6.59
C GLN A 76 -12.66 1.49 -7.33
N LEU A 77 -12.92 1.61 -8.62
CA LEU A 77 -12.40 2.73 -9.42
C LEU A 77 -13.10 4.04 -9.05
N VAL A 78 -12.33 5.07 -8.77
CA VAL A 78 -12.84 6.42 -8.60
C VAL A 78 -12.66 7.16 -9.92
N TYR A 79 -13.75 7.32 -10.64
CA TYR A 79 -13.81 7.97 -11.96
C TYR A 79 -14.35 9.40 -11.92
N ASP A 80 -14.89 9.83 -10.77
CA ASP A 80 -15.40 11.19 -10.57
C ASP A 80 -14.28 12.10 -10.02
N PRO A 81 -13.84 13.11 -10.78
CA PRO A 81 -12.80 14.04 -10.33
C PRO A 81 -13.16 14.78 -9.05
N ALA A 82 -14.45 15.03 -8.81
CA ALA A 82 -14.92 15.69 -7.59
C ALA A 82 -14.69 14.83 -6.33
N VAL A 83 -14.74 13.51 -6.48
CA VAL A 83 -14.43 12.55 -5.40
C VAL A 83 -12.93 12.36 -5.25
N ALA A 84 -12.20 12.23 -6.36
CA ALA A 84 -10.75 12.02 -6.36
C ALA A 84 -9.99 13.21 -5.75
N GLN A 85 -10.45 14.43 -6.00
CA GLN A 85 -9.89 15.70 -5.49
C GLN A 85 -8.36 15.80 -5.64
N THR A 86 -7.83 15.38 -6.79
CA THR A 86 -6.41 15.50 -7.11
C THR A 86 -6.18 16.54 -8.19
N SER A 87 -5.10 17.32 -8.09
CA SER A 87 -4.75 18.34 -9.10
C SER A 87 -4.43 17.71 -10.48
N GLU A 88 -3.99 16.47 -10.49
CA GLU A 88 -3.68 15.71 -11.71
C GLU A 88 -4.94 15.44 -12.55
N TRP A 89 -6.13 15.55 -11.95
CA TRP A 89 -7.42 15.27 -12.60
C TRP A 89 -8.22 16.54 -12.89
N ALA A 90 -7.61 17.71 -12.77
CA ALA A 90 -8.29 18.99 -12.97
C ALA A 90 -8.91 19.13 -14.38
N ASP A 91 -8.28 18.53 -15.39
CA ASP A 91 -8.72 18.58 -16.79
C ASP A 91 -9.64 17.40 -17.20
N TYR A 92 -9.97 16.51 -16.27
CA TYR A 92 -10.79 15.33 -16.55
C TYR A 92 -12.24 15.58 -16.13
N THR A 93 -13.18 15.03 -16.92
CA THR A 93 -14.60 15.00 -16.58
C THR A 93 -15.01 13.59 -16.20
N LYS A 94 -16.09 13.47 -15.43
CA LYS A 94 -16.68 12.18 -15.06
C LYS A 94 -17.03 11.34 -16.30
N GLU A 95 -17.68 11.96 -17.27
CA GLU A 95 -18.10 11.33 -18.52
C GLU A 95 -16.90 10.90 -19.36
N GLY A 96 -15.87 11.73 -19.43
CA GLY A 96 -14.63 11.42 -20.14
C GLY A 96 -13.88 10.23 -19.51
N ASN A 97 -13.84 10.16 -18.18
CA ASN A 97 -13.24 9.02 -17.47
C ASN A 97 -14.04 7.73 -17.70
N ILE A 98 -15.35 7.78 -17.67
CA ILE A 98 -16.22 6.62 -17.96
C ILE A 98 -16.01 6.15 -19.40
N ALA A 99 -15.95 7.07 -20.37
CA ALA A 99 -15.69 6.72 -21.77
C ALA A 99 -14.34 6.00 -21.91
N ARG A 100 -13.28 6.53 -21.28
CA ARG A 100 -11.95 5.93 -21.28
C ARG A 100 -11.92 4.54 -20.63
N LEU A 101 -12.61 4.34 -19.50
CA LEU A 101 -12.75 3.03 -18.87
C LEU A 101 -13.44 2.03 -19.80
N ASN A 102 -14.51 2.45 -20.48
CA ASN A 102 -15.21 1.61 -21.46
C ASN A 102 -14.31 1.21 -22.64
N GLU A 103 -13.50 2.14 -23.17
CA GLU A 103 -12.50 1.86 -24.20
C GLU A 103 -11.45 0.81 -23.75
N MET A 104 -11.14 0.79 -22.45
CA MET A 104 -10.26 -0.21 -21.83
C MET A 104 -10.97 -1.55 -21.54
N GLY A 105 -12.26 -1.67 -21.86
CA GLY A 105 -13.07 -2.87 -21.63
C GLY A 105 -13.72 -2.93 -20.23
N ILE A 106 -13.63 -1.87 -19.43
CA ILE A 106 -14.26 -1.76 -18.12
C ILE A 106 -15.64 -1.14 -18.30
N THR A 107 -16.65 -1.97 -18.47
CA THR A 107 -18.04 -1.52 -18.70
C THR A 107 -18.84 -1.33 -17.42
N ASP A 108 -18.53 -2.06 -16.36
CA ASP A 108 -19.09 -1.86 -15.03
C ASP A 108 -18.11 -1.01 -14.20
N VAL A 109 -18.32 0.31 -14.24
CA VAL A 109 -17.45 1.30 -13.61
C VAL A 109 -17.61 1.34 -12.08
N ASP A 110 -18.71 0.80 -11.57
CA ASP A 110 -19.01 0.76 -10.14
C ASP A 110 -18.62 -0.60 -9.49
N LYS A 111 -18.03 -1.49 -10.29
CA LYS A 111 -17.59 -2.79 -9.81
C LYS A 111 -16.61 -2.68 -8.66
N ILE A 112 -16.85 -3.50 -7.62
CA ILE A 112 -15.86 -3.76 -6.56
C ILE A 112 -15.01 -4.95 -6.99
N TYR A 113 -13.71 -4.75 -7.04
CA TYR A 113 -12.72 -5.76 -7.40
C TYR A 113 -12.15 -6.39 -6.15
N GLU A 114 -12.04 -7.71 -6.15
CA GLU A 114 -11.32 -8.48 -5.13
C GLU A 114 -9.83 -8.58 -5.48
N ALA A 115 -9.01 -8.98 -4.51
CA ALA A 115 -7.57 -9.10 -4.68
C ALA A 115 -7.18 -10.00 -5.87
N GLU A 116 -7.92 -11.09 -6.10
CA GLU A 116 -7.70 -12.06 -7.17
C GLU A 116 -7.98 -11.50 -8.56
N GLU A 117 -8.86 -10.53 -8.65
CA GLU A 117 -9.19 -9.87 -9.91
C GLU A 117 -8.15 -8.79 -10.26
N LEU A 118 -7.62 -8.08 -9.25
CA LEU A 118 -6.61 -7.03 -9.41
C LEU A 118 -5.21 -7.59 -9.63
N ALA A 119 -4.88 -8.68 -8.97
CA ALA A 119 -3.61 -9.39 -9.08
C ALA A 119 -3.88 -10.84 -9.48
N SER A 120 -4.27 -11.07 -10.72
CA SER A 120 -4.59 -12.38 -11.27
C SER A 120 -3.35 -13.30 -11.37
N GLY A 121 -3.58 -14.59 -11.59
CA GLY A 121 -2.53 -15.59 -11.68
C GLY A 121 -2.52 -16.53 -10.48
N GLU A 122 -1.93 -17.69 -10.64
CA GLU A 122 -1.91 -18.73 -9.60
C GLU A 122 -0.87 -18.39 -8.51
N ASN A 123 0.31 -17.96 -8.94
CA ASN A 123 1.43 -17.62 -8.09
C ASN A 123 1.66 -16.13 -8.05
N VAL A 124 1.69 -15.56 -6.86
CA VAL A 124 1.91 -14.14 -6.63
C VAL A 124 3.11 -13.95 -5.71
N VAL A 125 4.00 -13.07 -6.12
CA VAL A 125 5.15 -12.66 -5.32
C VAL A 125 5.15 -11.14 -5.21
N PHE A 126 5.21 -10.65 -3.99
CA PHE A 126 5.48 -9.24 -3.69
C PHE A 126 6.92 -9.10 -3.20
N ALA A 127 7.63 -8.08 -3.68
CA ALA A 127 8.92 -7.69 -3.16
C ALA A 127 8.99 -6.17 -3.00
N GLY A 128 9.50 -5.71 -1.86
CA GLY A 128 9.64 -4.30 -1.56
C GLY A 128 10.84 -4.02 -0.66
N SER A 129 11.40 -2.82 -0.77
CA SER A 129 12.49 -2.33 0.06
C SER A 129 12.15 -0.95 0.62
N GLY A 130 12.50 -0.72 1.89
CA GLY A 130 12.34 0.57 2.53
C GLY A 130 13.33 1.60 2.01
N ILE A 131 12.83 2.73 1.52
CA ILE A 131 13.66 3.90 1.17
C ILE A 131 13.70 4.88 2.35
N THR A 132 12.55 5.11 2.97
CA THR A 132 12.35 5.91 4.19
C THR A 132 11.79 5.03 5.30
N ASP A 133 11.93 5.46 6.57
CA ASP A 133 11.32 4.75 7.69
C ASP A 133 9.78 4.75 7.56
N GLY A 134 9.17 3.61 7.83
CA GLY A 134 7.72 3.43 7.76
C GLY A 134 7.23 2.33 8.70
N LEU A 135 6.01 1.88 8.51
CA LEU A 135 5.33 0.92 9.38
C LEU A 135 5.97 -0.48 9.39
N LEU A 136 6.54 -0.91 8.26
CA LEU A 136 7.12 -2.25 8.10
C LEU A 136 8.63 -2.25 7.86
N PHE A 137 9.15 -1.19 7.24
CA PHE A 137 10.53 -1.12 6.80
C PHE A 137 11.28 -0.02 7.53
N HIS A 138 12.54 -0.29 7.80
CA HIS A 138 13.48 0.78 8.05
C HIS A 138 13.96 1.35 6.72
N GLY A 139 14.13 2.67 6.67
CA GLY A 139 14.71 3.35 5.53
C GLY A 139 16.19 2.98 5.34
N VAL A 140 16.73 3.39 4.20
CA VAL A 140 18.15 3.22 3.91
C VAL A 140 18.98 4.04 4.89
N LYS A 141 19.92 3.40 5.58
CA LYS A 141 20.85 4.06 6.51
C LYS A 141 22.26 4.06 5.93
N PHE A 142 22.76 5.25 5.68
CA PHE A 142 24.13 5.47 5.22
C PHE A 142 25.04 5.67 6.43
N GLU A 143 25.90 4.70 6.69
CA GLU A 143 26.91 4.74 7.75
C GLU A 143 28.31 4.96 7.15
N LYS A 144 29.31 5.17 8.00
CA LYS A 144 30.69 5.41 7.55
C LYS A 144 31.22 4.25 6.67
N ASP A 145 31.06 3.04 7.14
CA ASP A 145 31.69 1.85 6.55
C ASP A 145 30.69 0.92 5.83
N CYS A 146 29.39 1.20 5.91
CA CYS A 146 28.35 0.41 5.26
C CYS A 146 27.09 1.20 4.90
N THR A 147 26.20 0.57 4.16
CA THR A 147 24.83 1.01 3.95
C THR A 147 23.90 -0.12 4.40
N ARG A 148 22.86 0.20 5.16
CA ARG A 148 21.85 -0.78 5.58
C ARG A 148 20.56 -0.60 4.81
N THR A 149 19.97 -1.72 4.41
CA THR A 149 18.67 -1.75 3.75
C THR A 149 17.77 -2.79 4.40
N SER A 150 16.45 -2.53 4.39
CA SER A 150 15.42 -3.45 4.86
C SER A 150 14.50 -3.79 3.72
N SER A 151 14.20 -5.07 3.52
CA SER A 151 13.37 -5.58 2.42
C SER A 151 12.42 -6.66 2.91
N LEU A 152 11.31 -6.82 2.20
CA LEU A 152 10.32 -7.87 2.41
C LEU A 152 10.02 -8.56 1.09
N VAL A 153 10.02 -9.87 1.10
CA VAL A 153 9.49 -10.70 0.02
C VAL A 153 8.37 -11.57 0.58
N ILE A 154 7.22 -11.53 -0.06
CA ILE A 154 6.06 -12.35 0.27
C ILE A 154 5.72 -13.21 -0.93
N SER A 155 5.47 -14.49 -0.73
CA SER A 155 5.15 -15.43 -1.80
C SER A 155 4.09 -16.43 -1.34
N ASN A 156 3.03 -16.58 -2.13
CA ASN A 156 2.05 -17.64 -1.90
C ASN A 156 2.48 -18.99 -2.49
N LEU A 157 3.53 -19.04 -3.30
CA LEU A 157 4.06 -20.29 -3.87
C LEU A 157 4.58 -21.24 -2.78
N ASP A 158 5.25 -20.69 -1.78
CA ASP A 158 5.82 -21.41 -0.65
C ASP A 158 5.27 -20.92 0.71
N ASN A 159 4.23 -20.08 0.69
CA ASN A 159 3.57 -19.50 1.87
C ASN A 159 4.58 -18.83 2.82
N THR A 160 5.47 -18.02 2.29
CA THR A 160 6.51 -17.36 3.07
C THR A 160 6.45 -15.84 3.01
N ALA A 161 6.80 -15.22 4.14
CA ALA A 161 7.16 -13.80 4.22
C ALA A 161 8.56 -13.68 4.80
N ARG A 162 9.49 -13.09 4.03
CA ARG A 162 10.90 -12.99 4.40
C ARG A 162 11.27 -11.53 4.59
N PHE A 163 11.55 -11.14 5.83
CA PHE A 163 12.18 -9.86 6.15
C PHE A 163 13.68 -10.01 6.08
N THR A 164 14.33 -9.17 5.30
CA THR A 164 15.78 -9.20 5.10
C THR A 164 16.38 -7.86 5.42
N ASN A 165 17.29 -7.84 6.40
CA ASN A 165 18.14 -6.68 6.68
C ASN A 165 19.52 -6.95 6.09
N THR A 166 19.95 -6.11 5.15
CA THR A 166 21.20 -6.28 4.43
C THR A 166 22.17 -5.19 4.81
N ILE A 167 23.42 -5.59 5.04
CA ILE A 167 24.56 -4.69 5.26
C ILE A 167 25.41 -4.72 4.00
N HIS A 168 25.43 -3.62 3.27
CA HIS A 168 26.28 -3.42 2.09
C HIS A 168 27.58 -2.77 2.54
N MET A 169 28.67 -3.54 2.54
CA MET A 169 29.98 -3.08 2.98
C MET A 169 30.61 -2.16 1.95
N LYS A 170 31.21 -1.06 2.39
CA LYS A 170 32.02 -0.20 1.52
C LYS A 170 33.45 -0.77 1.41
N ASP A 171 34.10 -0.48 0.29
CA ASP A 171 35.50 -0.87 0.09
C ASP A 171 36.41 -0.32 1.22
N GLY A 172 37.23 -1.19 1.81
CA GLY A 172 38.11 -0.83 2.90
C GLY A 172 37.48 -0.80 4.29
N ALA A 173 36.22 -1.25 4.45
CA ALA A 173 35.57 -1.37 5.76
C ALA A 173 36.34 -2.34 6.67
N GLN A 174 36.68 -1.88 7.89
CA GLN A 174 37.48 -2.68 8.84
C GLN A 174 36.61 -3.39 9.89
N SER A 175 35.50 -2.79 10.28
CA SER A 175 34.57 -3.37 11.23
C SER A 175 33.14 -2.80 11.05
N ILE A 176 32.15 -3.65 11.27
CA ILE A 176 30.71 -3.26 11.19
C ILE A 176 30.03 -3.77 12.45
N ALA A 177 29.33 -2.88 13.15
CA ALA A 177 28.51 -3.28 14.29
C ALA A 177 27.26 -4.03 13.81
N LEU A 178 26.99 -5.18 14.41
CA LEU A 178 25.73 -5.88 14.30
C LEU A 178 24.80 -5.29 15.36
N SER A 179 23.88 -4.43 14.97
CA SER A 179 22.86 -3.82 15.86
C SER A 179 21.48 -4.25 15.43
#